data_3a2e30c57972cb66fd882f724bc375fe
#
_entry.id   3a2e30c57972cb66fd882f724bc375fe
#
_cell.length_a   1.000
_cell.length_b   1.000
_cell.length_c   1.000
_cell.angle_alpha   90.00
_cell.angle_beta   90.00
_cell.angle_gamma   90.00
#
_symmetry.space_group_name_H-M   'P 1'
#
loop_
_entity.id
_entity.type
_entity.pdbx_description
1 polymer ?
#
loop_
_entity_poly.entity_id
_entity_poly.type
_entity_poly.pdbx_seq_one_letter_code
_entity_poly.pdbx_strand_id
1 'polypeptide(L)'
;MTNPSFLLLDEPFAGIDPIAVGDIQEIIAGLRAQGLGILITDHNVRETLGTCDRAYIVSEGRILAEGSPEQILTNEQVREVYLGDQFQI
;
A
#
# COMPACT_ATOMS: atom_id res chain seq x y z
N MET A 1 23.21 13.46 -14.76
CA MET A 1 21.85 12.97 -14.88
C MET A 1 21.60 11.85 -13.90
N THR A 2 20.57 11.95 -13.18
CA THR A 2 20.22 10.89 -12.24
C THR A 2 19.11 10.05 -12.82
N ASN A 3 19.33 8.77 -12.88
CA ASN A 3 18.26 7.85 -13.23
C ASN A 3 17.32 7.76 -12.05
N PRO A 4 16.01 7.74 -12.29
CA PRO A 4 15.10 7.48 -11.20
C PRO A 4 15.41 6.12 -10.59
N SER A 5 15.51 6.11 -9.29
CA SER A 5 15.76 4.87 -8.56
C SER A 5 14.45 4.37 -7.99
N PHE A 6 14.20 3.10 -8.14
CA PHE A 6 13.00 2.48 -7.62
C PHE A 6 13.36 1.28 -6.76
N LEU A 7 12.58 1.09 -5.74
CA LEU A 7 12.67 -0.08 -4.89
C LEU A 7 11.35 -0.83 -4.97
N LEU A 8 11.43 -2.11 -5.25
CA LEU A 8 10.24 -2.97 -5.26
C LEU A 8 10.21 -3.77 -3.98
N LEU A 9 9.13 -3.63 -3.22
CA LEU A 9 8.92 -4.38 -2.00
C LEU A 9 7.73 -5.31 -2.21
N ASP A 10 8.00 -6.59 -2.19
CA ASP A 10 6.97 -7.61 -2.38
C ASP A 10 6.54 -8.15 -1.03
N GLU A 11 5.31 -7.85 -0.66
CA GLU A 11 4.70 -8.25 0.60
C GLU A 11 5.55 -7.92 1.83
N PRO A 12 5.97 -6.65 1.98
CA PRO A 12 6.83 -6.29 3.11
C PRO A 12 6.14 -6.42 4.47
N PHE A 13 4.81 -6.46 4.49
CA PHE A 13 4.07 -6.58 5.75
C PHE A 13 3.57 -7.99 6.04
N ALA A 14 3.87 -8.94 5.17
CA ALA A 14 3.38 -10.31 5.35
C ALA A 14 4.07 -10.98 6.54
N GLY A 15 3.27 -11.52 7.44
CA GLY A 15 3.81 -12.24 8.60
C GLY A 15 4.58 -11.39 9.59
N ILE A 16 4.42 -10.07 9.53
CA ILE A 16 5.15 -9.15 10.39
C ILE A 16 4.34 -8.84 11.65
N ASP A 17 5.04 -8.78 12.77
CA ASP A 17 4.46 -8.36 14.02
C ASP A 17 3.92 -6.93 13.90
N PRO A 18 2.72 -6.64 14.43
CA PRO A 18 2.15 -5.29 14.35
C PRO A 18 3.09 -4.18 14.83
N ILE A 19 3.94 -4.46 15.81
CA ILE A 19 4.89 -3.48 16.30
C ILE A 19 5.94 -3.17 15.22
N ALA A 20 6.38 -4.20 14.51
CA ALA A 20 7.39 -4.03 13.47
C ALA A 20 6.85 -3.35 12.21
N VAL A 21 5.53 -3.39 11.99
CA VAL A 21 4.92 -2.71 10.85
C VAL A 21 5.25 -1.23 10.88
N GLY A 22 5.14 -0.60 12.04
CA GLY A 22 5.46 0.82 12.18
C GLY A 22 6.90 1.13 11.82
N ASP A 23 7.83 0.25 12.21
CA ASP A 23 9.24 0.44 11.88
C ASP A 23 9.47 0.37 10.38
N ILE A 24 8.82 -0.58 9.71
CA ILE A 24 8.94 -0.71 8.27
C ILE A 24 8.36 0.52 7.57
N GLN A 25 7.23 1.01 8.04
CA GLN A 25 6.62 2.20 7.47
C GLN A 25 7.52 3.43 7.62
N GLU A 26 8.22 3.56 8.75
CA GLU A 26 9.16 4.65 8.95
C GLU A 26 10.35 4.56 8.00
N ILE A 27 10.85 3.35 7.78
CA ILE A 27 11.95 3.15 6.84
C ILE A 27 11.52 3.54 5.42
N ILE A 28 10.34 3.13 5.02
CA ILE A 28 9.82 3.47 3.71
C ILE A 28 9.65 4.98 3.56
N ALA A 29 9.11 5.63 4.58
CA ALA A 29 8.92 7.08 4.56
C ALA A 29 10.26 7.80 4.43
N GLY A 30 11.29 7.31 5.12
CA GLY A 30 12.63 7.88 5.02
C GLY A 30 13.22 7.75 3.62
N LEU A 31 13.02 6.60 2.99
CA LEU A 31 13.49 6.39 1.64
C LEU A 31 12.78 7.30 0.64
N ARG A 32 11.48 7.48 0.82
CA ARG A 32 10.71 8.39 -0.03
C ARG A 32 11.18 9.83 0.13
N ALA A 33 11.51 10.21 1.34
CA ALA A 33 12.01 11.56 1.60
C ALA A 33 13.33 11.82 0.89
N GLN A 34 14.08 10.76 0.58
CA GLN A 34 15.33 10.88 -0.17
C GLN A 34 15.11 10.89 -1.69
N GLY A 35 13.86 10.83 -2.12
CA GLY A 35 13.54 10.87 -3.53
C GLY A 35 13.45 9.51 -4.20
N LEU A 36 13.49 8.44 -3.41
CA LEU A 36 13.39 7.09 -3.95
C LEU A 36 11.93 6.75 -4.25
N GLY A 37 11.68 6.24 -5.44
CA GLY A 37 10.36 5.71 -5.79
C GLY A 37 10.19 4.33 -5.22
N ILE A 38 9.03 4.05 -4.62
CA ILE A 38 8.79 2.76 -3.98
C ILE A 38 7.51 2.15 -4.49
N LEU A 39 7.58 0.92 -4.95
CA LEU A 39 6.43 0.15 -5.36
C LEU A 39 6.24 -0.98 -4.36
N ILE A 40 5.06 -1.04 -3.77
CA ILE A 40 4.74 -2.06 -2.77
C ILE A 40 3.60 -2.93 -3.29
N THR A 41 3.78 -4.25 -3.20
CA THR A 41 2.71 -5.19 -3.46
C THR A 41 2.43 -5.94 -2.17
N ASP A 42 1.19 -5.92 -1.70
CA ASP A 42 0.87 -6.58 -0.45
C ASP A 42 -0.64 -6.81 -0.35
N HIS A 43 -1.02 -7.84 0.39
CA HIS A 43 -2.42 -8.12 0.71
C HIS A 43 -2.87 -7.37 1.96
N ASN A 44 -1.95 -6.84 2.71
CA ASN A 44 -2.27 -6.08 3.92
C ASN A 44 -2.67 -4.67 3.52
N VAL A 45 -3.91 -4.52 3.09
CA VAL A 45 -4.40 -3.29 2.48
C VAL A 45 -4.26 -2.09 3.42
N ARG A 46 -4.63 -2.26 4.68
CA ARG A 46 -4.59 -1.17 5.64
C ARG A 46 -3.17 -0.61 5.80
N GLU A 47 -2.20 -1.49 6.04
CA GLU A 47 -0.81 -1.09 6.24
C GLU A 47 -0.24 -0.48 4.98
N THR A 48 -0.57 -1.06 3.84
CA THR A 48 -0.09 -0.55 2.56
C THR A 48 -0.67 0.83 2.25
N LEU A 49 -1.97 1.02 2.45
CA LEU A 49 -2.60 2.31 2.22
C LEU A 49 -2.06 3.38 3.16
N GLY A 50 -1.71 3.01 4.38
CA GLY A 50 -1.11 3.94 5.33
C GLY A 50 0.30 4.37 4.95
N THR A 51 0.91 3.70 3.99
CA THR A 51 2.30 3.93 3.62
C THR A 51 2.44 4.63 2.27
N CYS A 52 1.49 4.48 1.37
CA CYS A 52 1.62 4.96 0.00
C CYS A 52 0.83 6.23 -0.24
N ASP A 53 1.20 6.94 -1.32
CA ASP A 53 0.50 8.14 -1.76
C ASP A 53 -0.60 7.80 -2.75
N ARG A 54 -0.43 6.70 -3.45
CA ARG A 54 -1.35 6.27 -4.48
C ARG A 54 -1.37 4.75 -4.51
N ALA A 55 -2.53 4.19 -4.70
CA ALA A 55 -2.68 2.75 -4.70
C ALA A 55 -3.52 2.28 -5.88
N TYR A 56 -3.28 1.06 -6.27
CA TYR A 56 -4.05 0.36 -7.27
C TYR A 56 -4.55 -0.92 -6.64
N ILE A 57 -5.84 -1.16 -6.76
CA ILE A 57 -6.42 -2.41 -6.29
C ILE A 57 -6.65 -3.30 -7.50
N VAL A 58 -6.04 -4.46 -7.48
CA VAL A 58 -6.11 -5.39 -8.61
C VAL A 58 -6.89 -6.62 -8.18
N SER A 59 -7.84 -7.03 -9.02
CA SER A 59 -8.64 -8.21 -8.77
C SER A 59 -8.86 -8.91 -10.11
N GLU A 60 -8.59 -10.20 -10.14
CA GLU A 60 -8.80 -11.04 -11.32
C GLU A 60 -8.15 -10.46 -12.58
N GLY A 61 -6.94 -9.96 -12.44
CA GLY A 61 -6.18 -9.42 -13.55
C GLY A 61 -6.64 -8.05 -14.02
N ARG A 62 -7.50 -7.39 -13.27
CA ARG A 62 -8.01 -6.06 -13.61
C ARG A 62 -7.74 -5.08 -12.50
N ILE A 63 -7.58 -3.83 -12.89
CA ILE A 63 -7.52 -2.75 -11.91
C ILE A 63 -8.94 -2.42 -11.51
N LEU A 64 -9.26 -2.72 -10.26
CA LEU A 64 -10.59 -2.49 -9.71
C LEU A 64 -10.76 -1.03 -9.31
N ALA A 65 -9.70 -0.42 -8.78
CA ALA A 65 -9.72 0.95 -8.33
C ALA A 65 -8.31 1.50 -8.28
N GLU A 66 -8.18 2.81 -8.42
CA GLU A 66 -6.90 3.49 -8.24
C GLU A 66 -7.15 4.87 -7.67
N GLY A 67 -6.16 5.39 -6.97
CA GLY A 67 -6.25 6.72 -6.41
C GLY A 67 -5.52 6.84 -5.09
N SER A 68 -5.82 7.90 -4.36
CA SER A 68 -5.26 8.11 -3.04
C SER A 68 -5.82 7.06 -2.06
N PRO A 69 -5.16 6.87 -0.93
CA PRO A 69 -5.69 5.95 0.08
C PRO A 69 -7.14 6.26 0.48
N GLU A 70 -7.49 7.53 0.59
CA GLU A 70 -8.85 7.91 0.94
C GLU A 70 -9.85 7.48 -0.13
N GLN A 71 -9.50 7.66 -1.40
CA GLN A 71 -10.36 7.27 -2.50
C GLN A 71 -10.56 5.75 -2.52
N ILE A 72 -9.51 5.02 -2.22
CA ILE A 72 -9.58 3.56 -2.16
C ILE A 72 -10.49 3.12 -1.02
N LEU A 73 -10.32 3.72 0.15
CA LEU A 73 -11.10 3.33 1.34
C LEU A 73 -12.58 3.64 1.19
N THR A 74 -12.94 4.64 0.41
CA THR A 74 -14.33 5.01 0.21
C THR A 74 -14.97 4.34 -1.00
N ASN A 75 -14.20 3.56 -1.75
CA ASN A 75 -14.73 2.87 -2.92
C ASN A 75 -15.53 1.64 -2.50
N GLU A 76 -16.80 1.61 -2.86
CA GLU A 76 -17.68 0.52 -2.46
C GLU A 76 -17.25 -0.84 -3.01
N GLN A 77 -16.77 -0.88 -4.24
CA GLN A 77 -16.32 -2.12 -4.84
C GLN A 77 -15.12 -2.69 -4.12
N VAL A 78 -14.20 -1.83 -3.71
CA VAL A 78 -13.03 -2.24 -2.96
C VAL A 78 -13.47 -2.81 -1.61
N ARG A 79 -14.38 -2.13 -0.94
CA ARG A 79 -14.86 -2.57 0.37
C ARG A 79 -15.54 -3.93 0.28
N GLU A 80 -16.29 -4.16 -0.76
CA GLU A 80 -16.95 -5.45 -0.94
C GLU A 80 -15.98 -6.59 -1.21
N VAL A 81 -14.96 -6.34 -2.04
CA VAL A 81 -14.05 -7.38 -2.49
C VAL A 81 -12.92 -7.64 -1.50
N TYR A 82 -12.33 -6.59 -0.95
CA TYR A 82 -11.11 -6.71 -0.16
C TYR A 82 -11.29 -6.39 1.30
N LEU A 83 -12.14 -5.43 1.62
CA LEU A 83 -12.23 -4.96 2.99
C LEU A 83 -13.38 -5.62 3.73
N GLY A 84 -14.50 -5.77 3.03
CA GLY A 84 -15.66 -6.46 3.61
C GLY A 84 -16.03 -5.93 4.99
N ASP A 85 -16.63 -6.81 5.78
CA ASP A 85 -17.03 -6.45 7.13
C ASP A 85 -15.85 -6.41 8.09
N GLN A 86 -14.72 -6.96 7.69
CA GLN A 86 -13.55 -6.98 8.55
C GLN A 86 -12.85 -5.64 8.61
N PHE A 87 -13.13 -4.78 7.67
CA PHE A 87 -12.52 -3.47 7.60
C PHE A 87 -13.51 -2.43 8.11
N GLN A 88 -13.63 -2.35 9.40
CA GLN A 88 -14.49 -1.37 10.04
C GLN A 88 -13.64 -0.26 10.60
N ILE A 89 -14.06 0.93 10.31
CA ILE A 89 -13.34 2.11 10.72
C ILE A 89 -14.06 2.74 11.92
#